data_542472e0ad74dbed8f7e6e713cdc3c90
#
_entry.id   542472e0ad74dbed8f7e6e713cdc3c90
#
_cell.length_a   1.000
_cell.length_b   1.000
_cell.length_c   1.000
_cell.angle_alpha   90.00
_cell.angle_beta   90.00
_cell.angle_gamma   90.00
#
_symmetry.space_group_name_H-M   'P 1'
#
loop_
_entity.id
_entity.type
_entity.pdbx_description
1 polymer ?
#
loop_
_entity_poly.entity_id
_entity_poly.type
_entity_poly.pdbx_seq_one_letter_code
_entity_poly.pdbx_strand_id
1 'polypeptide(L)'
;MDEKYILGIDIGGTFIKYALINQQYIIRKQWKKETIRFETKDEFYDYLCEGINPDEIECVGVSAPGLIDRASLVKTKASYTVGNIYDTVVNDEVKKRLGKQTATINDAKAAGLCELKIGNAQGTKSSGYLIIGTGVGGCLCNAEDVIYGNDGFAGEIHFIPYYDAQTGKILKLGNQCSMRKLVSLYNEKVTVEKAVEYGKEVTERYLK
;
A
#
# COMPACT_ATOMS: atom_id res chain seq x y z
N MET A 1 24.02 -7.30 23.94
CA MET A 1 23.10 -7.87 22.91
C MET A 1 22.79 -6.74 21.96
N ASP A 2 23.10 -6.92 20.69
CA ASP A 2 22.82 -5.88 19.70
C ASP A 2 21.30 -5.70 19.56
N GLU A 3 20.86 -4.46 19.48
CA GLU A 3 19.45 -4.10 19.35
C GLU A 3 18.94 -4.65 18.01
N LYS A 4 17.90 -5.50 18.03
CA LYS A 4 17.25 -6.00 16.82
C LYS A 4 16.04 -5.15 16.46
N TYR A 5 15.80 -5.00 15.16
CA TYR A 5 14.77 -4.15 14.61
C TYR A 5 13.66 -4.95 13.92
N ILE A 6 12.50 -4.36 13.84
CA ILE A 6 11.45 -4.81 12.91
C ILE A 6 11.74 -4.13 11.56
N LEU A 7 11.84 -4.92 10.51
CA LEU A 7 11.91 -4.39 9.14
C LEU A 7 10.51 -4.18 8.60
N GLY A 8 10.16 -2.93 8.32
CA GLY A 8 8.96 -2.57 7.55
C GLY A 8 9.31 -2.43 6.07
N ILE A 9 8.52 -3.05 5.19
CA ILE A 9 8.62 -2.94 3.73
C ILE A 9 7.27 -2.47 3.19
N ASP A 10 7.24 -1.37 2.44
CA ASP A 10 6.05 -0.87 1.74
C ASP A 10 6.26 -0.99 0.23
N ILE A 11 5.59 -1.94 -0.40
CA ILE A 11 5.69 -2.21 -1.84
C ILE A 11 4.73 -1.29 -2.58
N GLY A 12 5.22 -0.13 -3.00
CA GLY A 12 4.43 0.83 -3.80
C GLY A 12 4.67 0.67 -5.30
N GLY A 13 3.80 1.28 -6.10
CA GLY A 13 3.89 1.21 -7.57
C GLY A 13 5.05 1.99 -8.20
N THR A 14 5.64 2.95 -7.47
CA THR A 14 6.77 3.78 -7.94
C THR A 14 8.03 3.53 -7.12
N PHE A 15 7.89 3.35 -5.83
CA PHE A 15 9.00 3.07 -4.91
C PHE A 15 8.61 1.96 -3.94
N ILE A 16 9.56 1.12 -3.63
CA ILE A 16 9.56 0.25 -2.47
C ILE A 16 10.26 1.01 -1.34
N LYS A 17 9.57 1.18 -0.21
CA LYS A 17 10.12 1.88 0.94
C LYS A 17 10.42 0.90 2.06
N TYR A 18 11.46 1.20 2.81
CA TYR A 18 11.96 0.36 3.90
C TYR A 18 12.15 1.19 5.15
N ALA A 19 11.91 0.58 6.31
CA ALA A 19 12.24 1.18 7.60
C ALA A 19 12.72 0.10 8.59
N LEU A 20 13.78 0.40 9.34
CA LEU A 20 14.13 -0.32 10.56
C LEU A 20 13.47 0.40 11.74
N ILE A 21 12.65 -0.32 12.48
CA ILE A 21 11.79 0.19 13.53
C ILE A 21 12.12 -0.54 14.82
N ASN A 22 12.31 0.17 15.92
CA ASN A 22 12.51 -0.47 17.21
C ASN A 22 11.18 -0.88 17.87
N GLN A 23 11.25 -1.55 19.02
CA GLN A 23 10.08 -2.03 19.76
C GLN A 23 9.17 -0.88 20.31
N GLN A 24 9.65 0.37 20.34
CA GLN A 24 8.90 1.56 20.68
C GLN A 24 8.28 2.25 19.45
N TYR A 25 8.26 1.59 18.29
CA TYR A 25 7.79 2.11 17.01
C TYR A 25 8.55 3.34 16.48
N ILE A 26 9.80 3.54 16.94
CA ILE A 26 10.65 4.62 16.45
C ILE A 26 11.43 4.14 15.23
N ILE A 27 11.32 4.89 14.13
CA ILE A 27 12.09 4.65 12.91
C ILE A 27 13.56 5.02 13.18
N ARG A 28 14.46 4.06 13.05
CA ARG A 28 15.92 4.25 13.21
C ARG A 28 16.63 4.49 11.89
N LYS A 29 16.15 3.85 10.82
CA LYS A 29 16.68 4.00 9.47
C LYS A 29 15.55 3.85 8.47
N GLN A 30 15.60 4.62 7.40
CA GLN A 30 14.67 4.48 6.27
C GLN A 30 15.40 4.69 4.95
N TRP A 31 14.96 3.99 3.92
CA TRP A 31 15.46 4.12 2.55
C TRP A 31 14.37 3.70 1.56
N LYS A 32 14.64 3.88 0.28
CA LYS A 32 13.76 3.44 -0.80
C LYS A 32 14.55 2.93 -1.99
N LYS A 33 13.94 2.05 -2.76
CA LYS A 33 14.36 1.62 -4.10
C LYS A 33 13.26 1.95 -5.10
N GLU A 34 13.60 2.12 -6.36
CA GLU A 34 12.59 2.21 -7.41
C GLU A 34 11.86 0.88 -7.56
N THR A 35 10.55 0.94 -7.81
CA THR A 35 9.79 -0.25 -8.15
C THR A 35 9.95 -0.51 -9.63
N ILE A 36 10.73 -1.52 -9.97
CA ILE A 36 10.92 -1.99 -11.34
C ILE A 36 10.24 -3.33 -11.55
N ARG A 37 9.83 -3.60 -12.78
CA ARG A 37 9.28 -4.89 -13.15
C ARG A 37 10.39 -5.83 -13.57
N PHE A 38 10.30 -7.06 -13.12
CA PHE A 38 11.17 -8.16 -13.49
C PHE A 38 10.44 -9.17 -14.38
N GLU A 39 11.19 -10.01 -15.06
CA GLU A 39 10.60 -11.08 -15.87
C GLU A 39 10.01 -12.18 -14.99
N THR A 40 10.69 -12.48 -13.89
CA THR A 40 10.29 -13.53 -12.95
C THR A 40 9.91 -12.99 -11.58
N LYS A 41 9.15 -13.79 -10.84
CA LYS A 41 8.80 -13.49 -9.43
C LYS A 41 10.05 -13.57 -8.53
N ASP A 42 10.93 -14.55 -8.77
CA ASP A 42 12.16 -14.73 -7.99
C ASP A 42 13.08 -13.50 -8.09
N GLU A 43 13.33 -12.98 -9.29
CA GLU A 43 14.12 -11.76 -9.48
C GLU A 43 13.55 -10.56 -8.72
N PHE A 44 12.22 -10.41 -8.72
CA PHE A 44 11.58 -9.34 -7.95
C PHE A 44 11.84 -9.50 -6.45
N TYR A 45 11.67 -10.69 -5.89
CA TYR A 45 11.87 -10.92 -4.48
C TYR A 45 13.35 -10.89 -4.08
N ASP A 46 14.26 -11.29 -4.97
CA ASP A 46 15.70 -11.11 -4.77
C ASP A 46 16.05 -9.63 -4.68
N TYR A 47 15.55 -8.81 -5.61
CA TYR A 47 15.70 -7.36 -5.57
C TYR A 47 15.05 -6.73 -4.33
N LEU A 48 13.86 -7.20 -3.94
CA LEU A 48 13.18 -6.73 -2.73
C LEU A 48 14.03 -6.92 -1.48
N CYS A 49 14.72 -8.05 -1.37
CA CYS A 49 15.51 -8.43 -0.19
C CYS A 49 16.99 -8.05 -0.29
N GLU A 50 17.46 -7.57 -1.44
CA GLU A 50 18.85 -7.22 -1.68
C GLU A 50 19.34 -6.09 -0.74
N GLY A 51 20.54 -6.29 -0.16
CA GLY A 51 21.21 -5.31 0.72
C GLY A 51 20.61 -5.21 2.13
N ILE A 52 19.71 -6.11 2.50
CA ILE A 52 19.16 -6.22 3.84
C ILE A 52 20.06 -7.15 4.66
N ASN A 53 20.50 -6.70 5.85
CA ASN A 53 21.25 -7.53 6.78
C ASN A 53 20.27 -8.27 7.72
N PRO A 54 20.09 -9.59 7.59
CA PRO A 54 19.15 -10.32 8.42
C PRO A 54 19.54 -10.37 9.92
N ASP A 55 20.81 -10.22 10.26
CA ASP A 55 21.27 -10.30 11.65
C ASP A 55 20.77 -9.13 12.51
N GLU A 56 20.49 -7.99 11.89
CA GLU A 56 19.92 -6.80 12.55
C GLU A 56 18.39 -6.90 12.73
N ILE A 57 17.74 -7.91 12.14
CA ILE A 57 16.29 -7.99 12.03
C ILE A 57 15.73 -9.09 12.93
N GLU A 58 14.69 -8.79 13.68
CA GLU A 58 13.90 -9.74 14.45
C GLU A 58 12.78 -10.37 13.58
N CYS A 59 11.97 -9.53 12.92
CA CYS A 59 10.88 -9.93 12.05
C CYS A 59 10.64 -8.91 10.94
N VAL A 60 9.79 -9.26 9.97
CA VAL A 60 9.48 -8.42 8.80
C VAL A 60 7.97 -8.17 8.72
N GLY A 61 7.57 -6.90 8.57
CA GLY A 61 6.22 -6.49 8.20
C GLY A 61 6.20 -5.98 6.76
N VAL A 62 5.30 -6.50 5.93
CA VAL A 62 5.17 -6.08 4.53
C VAL A 62 3.80 -5.46 4.29
N SER A 63 3.79 -4.23 3.80
CA SER A 63 2.63 -3.57 3.20
C SER A 63 2.70 -3.78 1.68
N ALA A 64 1.65 -4.31 1.07
CA ALA A 64 1.65 -4.57 -0.36
C ALA A 64 0.30 -4.26 -1.01
N PRO A 65 0.28 -3.84 -2.29
CA PRO A 65 -0.94 -3.53 -3.00
C PRO A 65 -1.66 -4.79 -3.45
N GLY A 66 -2.98 -4.68 -3.61
CA GLY A 66 -3.84 -5.76 -4.07
C GLY A 66 -4.62 -6.42 -2.95
N LEU A 67 -5.51 -7.33 -3.34
CA LEU A 67 -6.27 -8.15 -2.39
C LEU A 67 -5.35 -9.21 -1.82
N ILE A 68 -5.13 -9.18 -0.52
CA ILE A 68 -4.24 -10.10 0.20
C ILE A 68 -5.05 -10.81 1.27
N ASP A 69 -5.02 -12.12 1.27
CA ASP A 69 -5.71 -12.93 2.28
C ASP A 69 -4.86 -13.14 3.55
N ARG A 70 -5.44 -13.84 4.54
CA ARG A 70 -4.75 -14.13 5.80
C ARG A 70 -3.53 -15.04 5.68
N ALA A 71 -3.42 -15.77 4.57
CA ALA A 71 -2.25 -16.59 4.24
C ALA A 71 -1.17 -15.80 3.50
N SER A 72 -1.36 -14.48 3.32
CA SER A 72 -0.50 -13.57 2.53
C SER A 72 -0.43 -13.87 1.02
N LEU A 73 -1.41 -14.61 0.49
CA LEU A 73 -1.55 -14.81 -0.94
C LEU A 73 -2.11 -13.53 -1.61
N VAL A 74 -1.41 -13.03 -2.62
CA VAL A 74 -1.84 -11.87 -3.41
C VAL A 74 -2.78 -12.31 -4.52
N LYS A 75 -4.07 -12.03 -4.37
CA LYS A 75 -5.16 -12.51 -5.24
C LYS A 75 -5.45 -11.63 -6.45
N THR A 76 -4.97 -10.39 -6.47
CA THR A 76 -5.24 -9.46 -7.58
C THR A 76 -4.00 -8.74 -8.06
N LYS A 77 -3.97 -8.42 -9.36
CA LYS A 77 -2.94 -7.56 -9.95
C LYS A 77 -3.29 -6.10 -9.65
N ALA A 78 -2.48 -5.43 -8.84
CA ALA A 78 -2.72 -4.04 -8.46
C ALA A 78 -2.25 -3.04 -9.54
N SER A 79 -1.03 -3.22 -10.05
CA SER A 79 -0.47 -2.38 -11.12
C SER A 79 0.53 -3.18 -11.96
N TYR A 80 1.00 -2.58 -13.05
CA TYR A 80 1.98 -3.19 -13.93
C TYR A 80 3.31 -3.45 -13.23
N THR A 81 3.83 -2.46 -12.49
CA THR A 81 5.16 -2.52 -11.86
C THR A 81 5.24 -3.53 -10.72
N VAL A 82 4.15 -3.75 -9.99
CA VAL A 82 4.08 -4.72 -8.90
C VAL A 82 3.37 -6.02 -9.31
N GLY A 83 3.25 -6.28 -10.61
CA GLY A 83 2.61 -7.48 -11.13
C GLY A 83 3.32 -8.78 -10.72
N ASN A 84 4.60 -8.72 -10.37
CA ASN A 84 5.40 -9.87 -9.95
C ASN A 84 4.93 -10.49 -8.64
N ILE A 85 4.27 -9.74 -7.74
CA ILE A 85 3.76 -10.30 -6.49
C ILE A 85 2.42 -11.04 -6.63
N TYR A 86 1.73 -10.88 -7.78
CA TYR A 86 0.46 -11.58 -8.02
C TYR A 86 0.63 -13.09 -7.99
N ASP A 87 -0.30 -13.77 -7.33
CA ASP A 87 -0.29 -15.23 -7.16
C ASP A 87 1.00 -15.74 -6.48
N THR A 88 1.47 -15.00 -5.47
CA THR A 88 2.54 -15.40 -4.56
C THR A 88 2.10 -15.30 -3.11
N VAL A 89 2.68 -16.13 -2.27
CA VAL A 89 2.59 -16.02 -0.80
C VAL A 89 3.78 -15.19 -0.34
N VAL A 90 3.56 -13.89 -0.14
CA VAL A 90 4.63 -12.91 0.14
C VAL A 90 5.45 -13.30 1.38
N ASN A 91 4.78 -13.81 2.42
CA ASN A 91 5.47 -14.25 3.64
C ASN A 91 6.53 -15.32 3.36
N ASP A 92 6.21 -16.31 2.53
CA ASP A 92 7.10 -17.41 2.21
C ASP A 92 8.28 -16.92 1.36
N GLU A 93 8.02 -16.05 0.40
CA GLU A 93 9.05 -15.52 -0.48
C GLU A 93 10.07 -14.64 0.26
N VAL A 94 9.61 -13.80 1.18
CA VAL A 94 10.49 -12.96 2.01
C VAL A 94 11.22 -13.82 3.04
N LYS A 95 10.53 -14.77 3.69
CA LYS A 95 11.13 -15.68 4.66
C LYS A 95 12.21 -16.57 4.03
N LYS A 96 12.00 -17.06 2.80
CA LYS A 96 12.98 -17.83 2.04
C LYS A 96 14.31 -17.09 1.90
N ARG A 97 14.29 -15.76 1.75
CA ARG A 97 15.48 -14.93 1.51
C ARG A 97 16.12 -14.38 2.78
N LEU A 98 15.31 -13.94 3.71
CA LEU A 98 15.81 -13.29 4.92
C LEU A 98 15.87 -14.22 6.15
N GLY A 99 15.26 -15.41 6.08
CA GLY A 99 15.21 -16.34 7.22
C GLY A 99 14.40 -15.83 8.40
N LYS A 100 13.58 -14.77 8.21
CA LYS A 100 12.82 -14.10 9.27
C LYS A 100 11.33 -14.35 9.16
N GLN A 101 10.65 -14.40 10.31
CA GLN A 101 9.20 -14.43 10.33
C GLN A 101 8.65 -13.16 9.68
N THR A 102 7.71 -13.34 8.76
CA THR A 102 7.15 -12.27 7.95
C THR A 102 5.64 -12.25 8.09
N ALA A 103 5.07 -11.06 8.17
CA ALA A 103 3.63 -10.81 8.11
C ALA A 103 3.34 -9.80 7.00
N THR A 104 2.37 -10.11 6.12
CA THR A 104 1.99 -9.23 5.00
C THR A 104 0.54 -8.82 5.12
N ILE A 105 0.27 -7.56 4.81
CA ILE A 105 -1.06 -6.96 4.82
C ILE A 105 -1.22 -6.05 3.59
N ASN A 106 -2.46 -5.85 3.14
CA ASN A 106 -2.76 -4.85 2.11
C ASN A 106 -2.39 -3.42 2.58
N ASP A 107 -1.95 -2.55 1.66
CA ASP A 107 -1.47 -1.20 1.92
C ASP A 107 -2.48 -0.30 2.66
N ALA A 108 -3.74 -0.30 2.24
CA ALA A 108 -4.79 0.46 2.93
C ALA A 108 -5.10 -0.12 4.32
N LYS A 109 -5.06 -1.44 4.45
CA LYS A 109 -5.24 -2.11 5.74
C LYS A 109 -4.06 -1.89 6.68
N ALA A 110 -2.82 -1.80 6.15
CA ALA A 110 -1.64 -1.42 6.93
C ALA A 110 -1.78 -0.02 7.52
N ALA A 111 -2.25 0.95 6.71
CA ALA A 111 -2.51 2.31 7.18
C ALA A 111 -3.57 2.34 8.29
N GLY A 112 -4.70 1.63 8.11
CA GLY A 112 -5.74 1.54 9.12
C GLY A 112 -5.28 0.86 10.41
N LEU A 113 -4.47 -0.20 10.32
CA LEU A 113 -3.88 -0.87 11.47
C LEU A 113 -2.92 0.05 12.24
N CYS A 114 -2.12 0.82 11.53
CA CYS A 114 -1.22 1.81 12.12
C CYS A 114 -2.00 2.86 12.93
N GLU A 115 -3.06 3.43 12.36
CA GLU A 115 -3.93 4.39 13.05
C GLU A 115 -4.61 3.78 14.29
N LEU A 116 -5.02 2.52 14.21
CA LEU A 116 -5.61 1.81 15.33
C LEU A 116 -4.62 1.56 16.47
N LYS A 117 -3.38 1.17 16.14
CA LYS A 117 -2.38 0.75 17.14
C LYS A 117 -1.61 1.91 17.76
N ILE A 118 -1.23 2.90 16.96
CA ILE A 118 -0.36 4.01 17.37
C ILE A 118 -0.81 5.40 16.91
N GLY A 119 -1.94 5.50 16.20
CA GLY A 119 -2.48 6.74 15.66
C GLY A 119 -3.76 7.21 16.33
N ASN A 120 -4.58 7.95 15.58
CA ASN A 120 -5.76 8.65 16.07
C ASN A 120 -6.96 7.74 16.42
N ALA A 121 -6.92 6.47 16.07
CA ALA A 121 -8.01 5.52 16.37
C ALA A 121 -7.74 4.66 17.60
N GLN A 122 -6.68 4.93 18.36
CA GLN A 122 -6.43 4.23 19.62
C GLN A 122 -7.64 4.34 20.56
N GLY A 123 -8.04 3.20 21.14
CA GLY A 123 -9.16 3.14 22.10
C GLY A 123 -10.56 3.24 21.47
N THR A 124 -10.68 3.34 20.14
CA THR A 124 -11.99 3.32 19.47
C THR A 124 -12.55 1.89 19.40
N LYS A 125 -13.89 1.76 19.49
CA LYS A 125 -14.56 0.46 19.34
C LYS A 125 -14.58 -0.02 17.88
N SER A 126 -14.63 0.90 16.94
CA SER A 126 -14.58 0.65 15.50
C SER A 126 -14.10 1.90 14.77
N SER A 127 -13.44 1.71 13.65
CA SER A 127 -12.99 2.79 12.78
C SER A 127 -13.02 2.37 11.32
N GLY A 128 -13.19 3.35 10.44
CA GLY A 128 -13.18 3.16 9.00
C GLY A 128 -12.24 4.18 8.36
N TYR A 129 -11.53 3.75 7.34
CA TYR A 129 -10.52 4.56 6.64
C TYR A 129 -10.81 4.58 5.16
N LEU A 130 -10.71 5.76 4.59
CA LEU A 130 -10.74 6.00 3.16
C LEU A 130 -9.40 6.62 2.76
N ILE A 131 -8.63 5.91 1.97
CA ILE A 131 -7.33 6.34 1.50
C ILE A 131 -7.45 6.74 0.03
N ILE A 132 -7.32 8.03 -0.26
CA ILE A 132 -7.39 8.58 -1.61
C ILE A 132 -5.97 8.87 -2.08
N GLY A 133 -5.48 8.03 -2.97
CA GLY A 133 -4.16 8.15 -3.59
C GLY A 133 -4.25 7.95 -5.10
N THR A 134 -3.24 7.34 -5.70
CA THR A 134 -3.28 6.93 -7.13
C THR A 134 -4.53 6.11 -7.44
N GLY A 135 -4.94 5.24 -6.51
CA GLY A 135 -6.23 4.57 -6.44
C GLY A 135 -7.04 5.05 -5.25
N VAL A 136 -8.07 4.27 -4.90
CA VAL A 136 -8.83 4.43 -3.65
C VAL A 136 -8.73 3.13 -2.88
N GLY A 137 -8.23 3.21 -1.67
CA GLY A 137 -8.18 2.09 -0.74
C GLY A 137 -9.14 2.31 0.44
N GLY A 138 -9.43 1.25 1.16
CA GLY A 138 -10.22 1.32 2.36
C GLY A 138 -9.86 0.25 3.38
N CYS A 139 -10.13 0.55 4.64
CA CYS A 139 -9.93 -0.36 5.75
C CYS A 139 -11.04 -0.18 6.78
N LEU A 140 -11.47 -1.28 7.36
CA LEU A 140 -12.37 -1.32 8.50
C LEU A 140 -11.67 -2.01 9.66
N CYS A 141 -11.76 -1.45 10.86
CA CYS A 141 -11.20 -2.04 12.08
C CYS A 141 -12.29 -2.16 13.15
N ASN A 142 -12.17 -3.19 13.98
CA ASN A 142 -12.80 -3.24 15.30
C ASN A 142 -11.84 -2.67 16.36
N ALA A 143 -12.12 -2.88 17.64
CA ALA A 143 -11.27 -2.37 18.73
C ALA A 143 -9.86 -3.01 18.78
N GLU A 144 -9.67 -4.16 18.15
CA GLU A 144 -8.47 -4.98 18.30
C GLU A 144 -7.63 -5.04 17.02
N ASP A 145 -8.28 -5.17 15.85
CA ASP A 145 -7.61 -5.50 14.60
C ASP A 145 -8.40 -5.04 13.36
N VAL A 146 -7.79 -5.19 12.21
CA VAL A 146 -8.42 -5.01 10.90
C VAL A 146 -9.46 -6.09 10.64
N ILE A 147 -10.60 -5.69 10.12
CA ILE A 147 -11.64 -6.61 9.65
C ILE A 147 -11.29 -7.07 8.24
N TYR A 148 -10.94 -8.34 8.07
CA TYR A 148 -10.59 -8.92 6.77
C TYR A 148 -11.80 -9.39 5.97
N GLY A 149 -12.89 -9.77 6.64
CA GLY A 149 -13.97 -10.52 6.02
C GLY A 149 -13.52 -11.94 5.65
N ASN A 150 -14.26 -12.58 4.73
CA ASN A 150 -13.99 -13.97 4.33
C ASN A 150 -12.65 -14.11 3.57
N ASP A 151 -12.43 -13.26 2.58
CA ASP A 151 -11.30 -13.37 1.64
C ASP A 151 -10.38 -12.13 1.63
N GLY A 152 -10.33 -11.37 2.72
CA GLY A 152 -9.60 -10.11 2.77
C GLY A 152 -10.35 -8.95 2.11
N PHE A 153 -11.62 -9.12 1.73
CA PHE A 153 -12.38 -8.17 0.92
C PHE A 153 -13.07 -7.07 1.75
N ALA A 154 -13.17 -7.21 3.07
CA ALA A 154 -13.78 -6.18 3.91
C ALA A 154 -13.01 -4.87 3.80
N GLY A 155 -13.75 -3.76 3.66
CA GLY A 155 -13.16 -2.44 3.48
C GLY A 155 -12.66 -2.12 2.07
N GLU A 156 -12.82 -3.00 1.09
CA GLU A 156 -12.40 -2.77 -0.30
C GLU A 156 -13.35 -1.79 -1.02
N ILE A 157 -13.32 -0.54 -0.61
CA ILE A 157 -14.18 0.56 -1.09
C ILE A 157 -14.00 0.80 -2.60
N HIS A 158 -12.82 0.51 -3.15
CA HIS A 158 -12.55 0.61 -4.60
C HIS A 158 -13.61 -0.10 -5.44
N PHE A 159 -14.10 -1.25 -4.96
CA PHE A 159 -15.01 -2.12 -5.72
C PHE A 159 -16.50 -1.78 -5.56
N ILE A 160 -16.85 -0.78 -4.74
CA ILE A 160 -18.25 -0.33 -4.61
C ILE A 160 -18.76 0.07 -5.98
N PRO A 161 -19.93 -0.46 -6.42
CA PRO A 161 -20.52 -0.08 -7.69
C PRO A 161 -20.98 1.38 -7.65
N TYR A 162 -20.63 2.13 -8.70
CA TYR A 162 -21.03 3.51 -8.93
C TYR A 162 -21.85 3.57 -10.23
N TYR A 163 -23.07 4.08 -10.15
CA TYR A 163 -23.88 4.33 -11.34
C TYR A 163 -23.56 5.69 -11.94
N ASP A 164 -23.04 5.68 -13.15
CA ASP A 164 -22.78 6.90 -13.91
C ASP A 164 -24.02 7.28 -14.73
N ALA A 165 -24.75 8.28 -14.27
CA ALA A 165 -25.97 8.75 -14.92
C ALA A 165 -25.74 9.34 -16.32
N GLN A 166 -24.53 9.80 -16.64
CA GLN A 166 -24.20 10.37 -17.96
C GLN A 166 -24.03 9.27 -19.03
N THR A 167 -23.45 8.16 -18.65
CA THR A 167 -23.17 7.04 -19.56
C THR A 167 -24.13 5.86 -19.40
N GLY A 168 -24.95 5.85 -18.37
CA GLY A 168 -25.83 4.73 -18.00
C GLY A 168 -25.09 3.45 -17.56
N LYS A 169 -23.81 3.55 -17.24
CA LYS A 169 -22.96 2.39 -16.89
C LYS A 169 -22.74 2.25 -15.39
N ILE A 170 -22.59 1.01 -14.95
CA ILE A 170 -22.10 0.71 -13.61
C ILE A 170 -20.58 0.62 -13.67
N LEU A 171 -19.91 1.45 -12.89
CA LEU A 171 -18.46 1.56 -12.79
C LEU A 171 -18.00 1.22 -11.38
N LYS A 172 -16.69 1.07 -11.16
CA LYS A 172 -16.13 0.94 -9.81
C LYS A 172 -15.87 2.33 -9.22
N LEU A 173 -16.29 2.57 -7.99
CA LEU A 173 -16.13 3.85 -7.29
C LEU A 173 -14.67 4.31 -7.31
N GLY A 174 -13.74 3.41 -7.02
CA GLY A 174 -12.32 3.75 -7.01
C GLY A 174 -11.75 4.25 -8.34
N ASN A 175 -12.36 3.89 -9.46
CA ASN A 175 -11.97 4.41 -10.77
C ASN A 175 -12.47 5.84 -11.00
N GLN A 176 -13.50 6.29 -10.28
CA GLN A 176 -14.11 7.61 -10.42
C GLN A 176 -13.61 8.62 -9.40
N CYS A 177 -13.16 8.17 -8.23
CA CYS A 177 -12.82 9.04 -7.09
C CYS A 177 -11.31 9.05 -6.77
N SER A 178 -10.46 8.50 -7.63
CA SER A 178 -8.99 8.48 -7.41
C SER A 178 -8.32 9.76 -7.91
N MET A 179 -7.12 10.05 -7.37
CA MET A 179 -6.29 11.15 -7.88
C MET A 179 -5.93 10.95 -9.36
N ARG A 180 -5.74 9.71 -9.81
CA ARG A 180 -5.55 9.40 -11.24
C ARG A 180 -6.71 9.88 -12.09
N LYS A 181 -7.96 9.65 -11.65
CA LYS A 181 -9.16 10.13 -12.36
C LYS A 181 -9.24 11.64 -12.36
N LEU A 182 -8.96 12.28 -11.23
CA LEU A 182 -8.93 13.74 -11.12
C LEU A 182 -7.93 14.36 -12.11
N VAL A 183 -6.71 13.83 -12.17
CA VAL A 183 -5.68 14.27 -13.11
C VAL A 183 -6.11 14.03 -14.57
N SER A 184 -6.73 12.89 -14.88
CA SER A 184 -7.27 12.62 -16.22
C SER A 184 -8.33 13.65 -16.63
N LEU A 185 -9.31 13.90 -15.75
CA LEU A 185 -10.36 14.90 -16.00
C LEU A 185 -9.80 16.31 -16.16
N TYR A 186 -8.78 16.63 -15.38
CA TYR A 186 -8.10 17.91 -15.49
C TYR A 186 -7.40 18.04 -16.85
N ASN A 187 -6.62 17.05 -17.24
CA ASN A 187 -5.89 17.05 -18.52
C ASN A 187 -6.81 17.08 -19.76
N GLU A 188 -8.02 16.51 -19.64
CA GLU A 188 -9.04 16.58 -20.69
C GLU A 188 -9.64 17.98 -20.86
N LYS A 189 -9.67 18.80 -19.81
CA LYS A 189 -10.34 20.10 -19.78
C LYS A 189 -9.42 21.30 -19.93
N VAL A 190 -8.13 21.11 -19.80
CA VAL A 190 -7.16 22.21 -19.71
C VAL A 190 -6.16 22.12 -20.85
N THR A 191 -5.96 23.23 -21.55
CA THR A 191 -4.86 23.35 -22.51
C THR A 191 -3.51 23.25 -21.78
N VAL A 192 -2.45 22.87 -22.50
CA VAL A 192 -1.10 22.72 -21.92
C VAL A 192 -0.66 23.99 -21.16
N GLU A 193 -0.99 25.17 -21.67
CA GLU A 193 -0.68 26.46 -21.02
C GLU A 193 -1.38 26.61 -19.66
N LYS A 194 -2.68 26.30 -19.59
CA LYS A 194 -3.45 26.32 -18.34
C LYS A 194 -2.99 25.21 -17.37
N ALA A 195 -2.56 24.06 -17.89
CA ALA A 195 -2.02 22.98 -17.05
C ALA A 195 -0.73 23.42 -16.34
N VAL A 196 0.14 24.15 -17.03
CA VAL A 196 1.37 24.71 -16.44
C VAL A 196 1.05 25.77 -15.38
N GLU A 197 0.12 26.66 -15.65
CA GLU A 197 -0.31 27.70 -14.71
C GLU A 197 -0.90 27.10 -13.45
N TYR A 198 -1.82 26.16 -13.58
CA TYR A 198 -2.44 25.46 -12.46
C TYR A 198 -1.44 24.57 -11.69
N GLY A 199 -0.52 23.94 -12.39
CA GLY A 199 0.57 23.21 -11.75
C GLY A 199 1.42 24.08 -10.83
N LYS A 200 1.71 25.33 -11.23
CA LYS A 200 2.37 26.32 -10.39
C LYS A 200 1.49 26.70 -9.18
N GLU A 201 0.23 27.00 -9.40
CA GLU A 201 -0.71 27.38 -8.33
C GLU A 201 -0.89 26.27 -7.31
N VAL A 202 -1.03 25.01 -7.73
CA VAL A 202 -1.10 23.85 -6.84
C VAL A 202 0.20 23.68 -6.07
N THR A 203 1.36 23.80 -6.74
CA THR A 203 2.67 23.70 -6.09
C THR A 203 2.84 24.80 -5.03
N GLU A 204 2.46 26.03 -5.34
CA GLU A 204 2.55 27.14 -4.39
C GLU A 204 1.59 26.98 -3.20
N ARG A 205 0.43 26.37 -3.41
CA ARG A 205 -0.60 26.20 -2.37
C ARG A 205 -0.35 25.03 -1.42
N TYR A 206 0.27 23.95 -1.89
CA TYR A 206 0.36 22.69 -1.16
C TYR A 206 1.81 22.23 -0.82
N LEU A 207 2.82 22.91 -1.32
CA LEU A 207 4.23 22.62 -1.03
C LEU A 207 4.94 23.70 -0.21
N LYS A 208 4.20 24.64 0.37
CA LYS A 208 4.61 25.52 1.44
C LYS A 208 4.11 24.95 2.77
#